data_4939c47ea44003c6d88a16196e3d0414
#
_entry.id   4939c47ea44003c6d88a16196e3d0414
#
_cell.length_a   1.000
_cell.length_b   1.000
_cell.length_c   1.000
_cell.angle_alpha   90.00
_cell.angle_beta   90.00
_cell.angle_gamma   90.00
#
_symmetry.space_group_name_H-M   'P 1'
#
loop_
_entity.id
_entity.type
_entity.pdbx_description
1 polymer ?
#
loop_
_entity_poly.entity_id
_entity_poly.type
_entity_poly.pdbx_seq_one_letter_code
_entity_poly.pdbx_strand_id
1 'polypeptide(L)'
;MRPAEAHPSTSGVARSSDIHSAEPEPSASGFSSSVEFLNKTTVYNREALARAVRRPPDVPLLTVSNHHSCFDDPGLWGVLDTSTLLRGRRMRWSLAAHDICFTNAMHAAFFALGKCVPVVRGAGVYQPAMDFCVERLCCGEWVHIFPEGRVNVDKEHIRFKWGVGRLVQDTAARGRAPLVLPVWHEGMDRVLPNEEPYRLRARNQLYLCVGEPIQLLPLLDRLKNMNASEEETRRLITERIQDELMRLRERAHGLMRRACGAPADSLLNDRSPGAPPPVANGKRQSWGPSPADRDQEKEL
;
A
#
# COMPACT_ATOMS: atom_id res chain seq x y z
N MET A 1 -29.68 -25.67 66.77
CA MET A 1 -29.82 -24.35 66.09
C MET A 1 -29.66 -24.56 64.60
N ARG A 2 -30.68 -24.24 63.84
CA ARG A 2 -30.78 -24.54 62.41
C ARG A 2 -30.05 -23.47 61.55
N PRO A 3 -29.51 -23.82 60.38
CA PRO A 3 -28.88 -22.88 59.47
C PRO A 3 -29.91 -22.19 58.57
N ALA A 4 -29.56 -20.98 58.12
CA ALA A 4 -30.34 -20.10 57.24
C ALA A 4 -30.26 -20.53 55.78
N GLU A 5 -31.41 -20.46 55.12
CA GLU A 5 -31.61 -20.78 53.70
C GLU A 5 -31.05 -19.68 52.79
N ALA A 6 -30.34 -20.06 51.72
CA ALA A 6 -29.91 -19.19 50.65
C ALA A 6 -30.90 -19.29 49.47
N HIS A 7 -31.39 -18.14 49.00
CA HIS A 7 -32.20 -18.02 47.79
C HIS A 7 -31.30 -17.94 46.53
N PRO A 8 -31.69 -18.54 45.41
CA PRO A 8 -30.93 -18.46 44.16
C PRO A 8 -31.23 -17.15 43.40
N SER A 9 -30.20 -16.44 43.01
CA SER A 9 -30.27 -15.30 42.11
C SER A 9 -30.34 -15.75 40.65
N THR A 10 -31.31 -15.26 39.93
CA THR A 10 -31.59 -15.47 38.51
C THR A 10 -30.47 -14.89 37.65
N SER A 11 -29.92 -15.74 36.78
CA SER A 11 -29.00 -15.39 35.73
C SER A 11 -29.68 -14.57 34.63
N GLY A 12 -29.40 -13.28 34.56
CA GLY A 12 -29.74 -12.45 33.43
C GLY A 12 -28.76 -12.72 32.28
N VAL A 13 -29.25 -13.30 31.19
CA VAL A 13 -28.55 -13.45 29.93
C VAL A 13 -28.46 -12.05 29.29
N ALA A 14 -27.28 -11.45 29.30
CA ALA A 14 -27.01 -10.24 28.57
C ALA A 14 -27.02 -10.54 27.06
N ARG A 15 -27.96 -9.95 26.33
CA ARG A 15 -28.01 -9.99 24.90
C ARG A 15 -26.78 -9.27 24.36
N SER A 16 -26.08 -9.94 23.46
CA SER A 16 -25.02 -9.36 22.60
C SER A 16 -25.60 -8.16 21.83
N SER A 17 -25.25 -6.95 22.27
CA SER A 17 -25.55 -5.73 21.55
C SER A 17 -24.52 -5.55 20.45
N ASP A 18 -25.02 -5.34 19.26
CA ASP A 18 -24.38 -5.01 18.00
C ASP A 18 -23.20 -4.06 18.16
N ILE A 19 -21.99 -4.57 17.91
CA ILE A 19 -20.83 -3.74 17.67
C ILE A 19 -20.97 -3.23 16.23
N HIS A 20 -21.71 -2.14 16.04
CA HIS A 20 -21.58 -1.30 14.87
C HIS A 20 -20.15 -0.74 14.90
N SER A 21 -19.28 -1.30 14.07
CA SER A 21 -17.98 -0.71 13.76
C SER A 21 -18.25 0.66 13.11
N ALA A 22 -18.05 1.72 13.90
CA ALA A 22 -18.13 3.09 13.41
C ALA A 22 -17.18 3.25 12.22
N GLU A 23 -17.72 3.62 11.07
CA GLU A 23 -16.91 3.95 9.89
C GLU A 23 -16.05 5.17 10.19
N PRO A 24 -14.78 5.19 9.72
CA PRO A 24 -13.89 6.32 9.96
C PRO A 24 -14.39 7.55 9.20
N GLU A 25 -14.80 8.59 9.94
CA GLU A 25 -15.13 9.89 9.40
C GLU A 25 -13.90 10.55 8.73
N PRO A 26 -14.06 11.28 7.62
CA PRO A 26 -12.98 12.01 6.98
C PRO A 26 -12.49 13.14 7.89
N SER A 27 -11.24 13.06 8.36
CA SER A 27 -10.66 14.13 9.19
C SER A 27 -10.11 15.26 8.32
N ALA A 28 -10.73 16.43 8.41
CA ALA A 28 -10.17 17.68 7.91
C ALA A 28 -9.30 18.30 9.01
N SER A 29 -8.00 18.04 9.03
CA SER A 29 -7.08 18.69 9.95
C SER A 29 -6.10 19.59 9.19
N GLY A 30 -6.07 20.86 9.59
CA GLY A 30 -5.20 21.87 9.00
C GLY A 30 -3.73 21.67 9.33
N PHE A 31 -3.01 21.07 8.41
CA PHE A 31 -1.60 21.39 8.12
C PHE A 31 -1.29 20.86 6.73
N SER A 32 -1.17 21.77 5.78
CA SER A 32 -1.13 21.46 4.35
C SER A 32 0.31 21.29 3.87
N SER A 33 0.60 20.12 3.28
CA SER A 33 1.75 19.98 2.41
C SER A 33 1.46 20.62 1.03
N SER A 34 2.50 20.85 0.22
CA SER A 34 2.35 21.45 -1.11
C SER A 34 1.34 20.69 -2.00
N VAL A 35 1.17 19.40 -1.81
CA VAL A 35 0.21 18.57 -2.56
C VAL A 35 -1.22 18.85 -2.11
N GLU A 36 -1.48 19.01 -0.81
CA GLU A 36 -2.79 19.37 -0.27
C GLU A 36 -3.16 20.81 -0.62
N PHE A 37 -2.18 21.72 -0.77
CA PHE A 37 -2.43 23.10 -1.16
C PHE A 37 -2.88 23.23 -2.63
N LEU A 38 -2.30 22.42 -3.53
CA LEU A 38 -2.62 22.46 -4.96
C LEU A 38 -3.78 21.56 -5.36
N ASN A 39 -4.10 20.54 -4.56
CA ASN A 39 -5.12 19.54 -4.84
C ASN A 39 -5.96 19.27 -3.59
N LYS A 40 -7.23 18.91 -3.79
CA LYS A 40 -8.11 18.55 -2.68
C LYS A 40 -7.88 17.07 -2.31
N THR A 41 -7.22 16.81 -1.17
CA THR A 41 -6.93 15.45 -0.69
C THR A 41 -7.88 15.05 0.43
N THR A 42 -8.61 13.96 0.24
CA THR A 42 -9.43 13.33 1.28
C THR A 42 -8.72 12.08 1.80
N VAL A 43 -8.44 12.04 3.09
CA VAL A 43 -7.74 10.93 3.75
C VAL A 43 -8.69 10.22 4.70
N TYR A 44 -8.97 8.95 4.43
CA TYR A 44 -9.73 8.08 5.31
C TYR A 44 -8.78 7.28 6.21
N ASN A 45 -9.11 7.22 7.50
CA ASN A 45 -8.30 6.55 8.52
C ASN A 45 -6.84 7.10 8.62
N ARG A 46 -6.70 8.43 8.53
CA ARG A 46 -5.41 9.14 8.70
C ARG A 46 -4.66 8.73 9.98
N GLU A 47 -5.41 8.43 11.02
CA GLU A 47 -4.85 8.05 12.31
C GLU A 47 -4.09 6.73 12.29
N ALA A 48 -4.52 5.74 11.47
CA ALA A 48 -3.78 4.50 11.31
C ALA A 48 -2.40 4.76 10.71
N LEU A 49 -2.31 5.65 9.71
CA LEU A 49 -1.02 6.07 9.15
C LEU A 49 -0.17 6.78 10.21
N ALA A 50 -0.77 7.71 10.95
CA ALA A 50 -0.06 8.46 11.99
C ALA A 50 0.47 7.53 13.09
N ARG A 51 -0.34 6.57 13.57
CA ARG A 51 0.10 5.54 14.53
C ARG A 51 1.26 4.71 13.98
N ALA A 52 1.15 4.24 12.73
CA ALA A 52 2.18 3.44 12.10
C ALA A 52 3.49 4.20 11.94
N VAL A 53 3.45 5.48 11.55
CA VAL A 53 4.64 6.32 11.41
C VAL A 53 5.27 6.65 12.77
N ARG A 54 4.46 6.85 13.81
CA ARG A 54 4.91 7.15 15.19
C ARG A 54 5.29 5.91 16.00
N ARG A 55 5.16 4.72 15.44
CA ARG A 55 5.49 3.45 16.10
C ARG A 55 6.83 3.49 16.84
N PRO A 56 7.11 2.58 17.78
CA PRO A 56 8.42 2.43 18.39
C PRO A 56 9.51 2.27 17.33
N PRO A 57 10.72 2.82 17.53
CA PRO A 57 11.78 2.89 16.51
C PRO A 57 12.36 1.53 16.13
N ASP A 58 12.12 0.50 16.94
CA ASP A 58 12.57 -0.88 16.73
C ASP A 58 11.54 -1.75 15.98
N VAL A 59 10.30 -1.26 15.80
CA VAL A 59 9.26 -1.96 15.05
C VAL A 59 9.37 -1.61 13.57
N PRO A 60 9.66 -2.58 12.66
CA PRO A 60 9.71 -2.31 11.23
C PRO A 60 8.34 -1.96 10.67
N LEU A 61 8.31 -1.04 9.69
CA LEU A 61 7.09 -0.70 8.96
C LEU A 61 7.25 -1.02 7.48
N LEU A 62 6.32 -1.78 6.95
CA LEU A 62 6.17 -2.01 5.52
C LEU A 62 4.83 -1.44 5.06
N THR A 63 4.84 -0.38 4.26
CA THR A 63 3.62 0.11 3.61
C THR A 63 3.49 -0.45 2.21
N VAL A 64 2.28 -0.81 1.83
CA VAL A 64 1.97 -1.45 0.55
C VAL A 64 0.84 -0.68 -0.10
N SER A 65 0.99 -0.27 -1.36
CA SER A 65 -0.10 0.41 -2.09
C SER A 65 -0.21 -0.01 -3.55
N ASN A 66 -1.33 0.34 -4.17
CA ASN A 66 -1.48 0.33 -5.63
C ASN A 66 -0.57 1.37 -6.29
N HIS A 67 -0.34 1.26 -7.61
CA HIS A 67 0.56 2.11 -8.37
C HIS A 67 -0.08 2.61 -9.66
N HIS A 68 -0.63 3.82 -9.67
CA HIS A 68 -1.36 4.40 -10.80
C HIS A 68 -0.60 5.53 -11.51
N SER A 69 0.43 6.10 -10.89
CA SER A 69 1.20 7.23 -11.43
C SER A 69 2.65 7.21 -10.96
N CYS A 70 3.55 7.73 -11.78
CA CYS A 70 4.93 7.99 -11.36
C CYS A 70 5.03 9.00 -10.20
N PHE A 71 3.95 9.73 -9.91
CA PHE A 71 3.86 10.67 -8.79
C PHE A 71 3.41 10.01 -7.48
N ASP A 72 3.03 8.73 -7.49
CA ASP A 72 2.44 8.09 -6.31
C ASP A 72 3.35 8.15 -5.10
N ASP A 73 4.61 7.78 -5.24
CA ASP A 73 5.52 7.74 -4.09
C ASP A 73 5.69 9.12 -3.42
N PRO A 74 6.08 10.20 -4.09
CA PRO A 74 6.13 11.50 -3.42
C PRO A 74 4.75 12.01 -3.01
N GLY A 75 3.70 11.75 -3.79
CA GLY A 75 2.34 12.25 -3.57
C GLY A 75 1.67 11.67 -2.33
N LEU A 76 1.83 10.37 -2.09
CA LEU A 76 1.23 9.67 -0.95
C LEU A 76 1.65 10.26 0.40
N TRP A 77 2.90 10.67 0.53
CA TRP A 77 3.47 11.12 1.79
C TRP A 77 3.25 12.61 2.05
N GLY A 78 2.77 13.32 1.06
CA GLY A 78 2.36 14.72 1.20
C GLY A 78 1.27 14.96 2.25
N VAL A 79 0.59 13.92 2.71
CA VAL A 79 -0.42 13.98 3.79
C VAL A 79 0.18 13.89 5.20
N LEU A 80 1.48 13.65 5.31
CA LEU A 80 2.18 13.61 6.59
C LEU A 80 2.49 15.03 7.07
N ASP A 81 2.61 15.17 8.38
CA ASP A 81 3.04 16.45 8.98
C ASP A 81 4.49 16.79 8.61
N THR A 82 4.78 18.08 8.48
CA THR A 82 6.10 18.60 8.11
C THR A 82 7.20 18.11 9.03
N SER A 83 6.90 17.96 10.32
CA SER A 83 7.87 17.47 11.31
C SER A 83 8.28 16.02 11.05
N THR A 84 7.39 15.21 10.52
CA THR A 84 7.67 13.84 10.09
C THR A 84 8.47 13.83 8.80
N LEU A 85 8.09 14.64 7.81
CA LEU A 85 8.77 14.73 6.52
C LEU A 85 10.24 15.18 6.67
N LEU A 86 10.51 16.11 7.59
CA LEU A 86 11.87 16.61 7.87
C LEU A 86 12.72 15.64 8.69
N ARG A 87 12.12 14.63 9.33
CA ARG A 87 12.87 13.61 10.07
C ARG A 87 13.33 12.49 9.16
N GLY A 88 14.37 12.69 8.36
CA GLY A 88 14.87 11.75 7.35
C GLY A 88 15.03 10.30 7.82
N ARG A 89 15.38 10.06 9.11
CA ARG A 89 15.44 8.68 9.66
C ARG A 89 14.08 7.99 9.75
N ARG A 90 12.98 8.75 9.85
CA ARG A 90 11.61 8.21 9.92
C ARG A 90 10.92 8.10 8.56
N MET A 91 11.51 8.70 7.53
CA MET A 91 10.99 8.58 6.17
C MET A 91 11.29 7.23 5.56
N ARG A 92 10.34 6.79 4.70
CA ARG A 92 10.42 5.50 4.01
C ARG A 92 11.63 5.40 3.07
N TRP A 93 12.10 4.21 2.91
CA TRP A 93 12.80 3.77 1.70
C TRP A 93 11.77 3.29 0.68
N SER A 94 11.97 3.59 -0.58
CA SER A 94 11.04 3.18 -1.64
C SER A 94 11.80 2.48 -2.76
N LEU A 95 11.21 1.42 -3.30
CA LEU A 95 11.78 0.70 -4.43
C LEU A 95 11.43 1.44 -5.72
N ALA A 96 12.42 1.76 -6.54
CA ALA A 96 12.27 2.48 -7.79
C ALA A 96 13.00 1.75 -8.94
N ALA A 97 12.37 1.69 -10.11
CA ALA A 97 12.92 1.00 -11.27
C ALA A 97 14.26 1.64 -11.71
N HIS A 98 15.33 0.84 -11.74
CA HIS A 98 16.68 1.31 -12.08
C HIS A 98 16.73 1.95 -13.47
N ASP A 99 16.13 1.32 -14.45
CA ASP A 99 16.10 1.72 -15.85
C ASP A 99 15.30 2.99 -16.13
N ILE A 100 14.55 3.48 -15.16
CA ILE A 100 13.72 4.70 -15.25
C ILE A 100 14.28 5.82 -14.38
N CYS A 101 14.54 5.53 -13.12
CA CYS A 101 14.87 6.55 -12.13
C CYS A 101 16.38 6.83 -12.02
N PHE A 102 17.23 5.93 -12.50
CA PHE A 102 18.68 6.02 -12.33
C PHE A 102 19.42 6.10 -13.68
N THR A 103 18.82 6.75 -14.65
CA THR A 103 19.34 6.84 -16.03
C THR A 103 20.57 7.74 -16.19
N ASN A 104 20.79 8.69 -15.27
CA ASN A 104 21.95 9.59 -15.27
C ASN A 104 22.29 10.00 -13.82
N ALA A 105 23.48 10.57 -13.62
CA ALA A 105 23.99 10.92 -12.30
C ALA A 105 23.08 11.91 -11.52
N MET A 106 22.46 12.87 -12.23
CA MET A 106 21.58 13.86 -11.59
C MET A 106 20.28 13.21 -11.12
N HIS A 107 19.65 12.38 -11.95
CA HIS A 107 18.47 11.60 -11.55
C HIS A 107 18.80 10.66 -10.40
N ALA A 108 19.94 9.94 -10.49
CA ALA A 108 20.38 9.04 -9.42
C ALA A 108 20.55 9.78 -8.09
N ALA A 109 21.18 10.95 -8.08
CA ALA A 109 21.33 11.77 -6.88
C ALA A 109 19.97 12.24 -6.33
N PHE A 110 19.06 12.70 -7.21
CA PHE A 110 17.71 13.12 -6.81
C PHE A 110 16.92 11.99 -6.15
N PHE A 111 16.88 10.81 -6.78
CA PHE A 111 16.16 9.67 -6.24
C PHE A 111 16.82 9.10 -4.99
N ALA A 112 18.16 9.14 -4.90
CA ALA A 112 18.88 8.74 -3.70
C ALA A 112 18.57 9.65 -2.50
N LEU A 113 18.49 10.98 -2.71
CA LEU A 113 18.03 11.93 -1.69
C LEU A 113 16.60 11.64 -1.22
N GLY A 114 15.74 11.16 -2.12
CA GLY A 114 14.39 10.68 -1.82
C GLY A 114 14.34 9.30 -1.16
N LYS A 115 15.49 8.70 -0.81
CA LYS A 115 15.60 7.32 -0.28
C LYS A 115 15.02 6.26 -1.22
N CYS A 116 15.15 6.48 -2.52
CA CYS A 116 14.77 5.48 -3.51
C CYS A 116 15.90 4.45 -3.70
N VAL A 117 15.54 3.18 -3.70
CA VAL A 117 16.45 2.05 -3.86
C VAL A 117 16.27 1.49 -5.26
N PRO A 118 17.35 1.42 -6.08
CA PRO A 118 17.25 0.94 -7.45
C PRO A 118 16.95 -0.56 -7.52
N VAL A 119 15.83 -0.93 -8.11
CA VAL A 119 15.43 -2.33 -8.35
C VAL A 119 15.52 -2.64 -9.84
N VAL A 120 16.11 -3.78 -10.17
CA VAL A 120 16.19 -4.29 -11.55
C VAL A 120 14.95 -5.14 -11.82
N ARG A 121 14.09 -4.67 -12.72
CA ARG A 121 12.88 -5.39 -13.10
C ARG A 121 13.25 -6.70 -13.80
N GLY A 122 12.55 -7.80 -13.49
CA GLY A 122 12.84 -9.11 -14.06
C GLY A 122 14.03 -9.86 -13.43
N ALA A 123 14.80 -9.24 -12.53
CA ALA A 123 15.91 -9.93 -11.84
C ALA A 123 15.48 -10.81 -10.65
N GLY A 124 14.17 -11.02 -10.50
CA GLY A 124 13.61 -11.82 -9.43
C GLY A 124 13.66 -11.17 -8.05
N VAL A 125 13.31 -11.95 -7.04
CA VAL A 125 13.26 -11.44 -5.66
C VAL A 125 14.64 -11.40 -4.99
N TYR A 126 15.63 -12.15 -5.47
CA TYR A 126 16.97 -12.21 -4.93
C TYR A 126 17.90 -11.20 -5.62
N GLN A 127 17.87 -9.96 -5.18
CA GLN A 127 18.70 -8.87 -5.70
C GLN A 127 19.09 -7.89 -4.58
N PRO A 128 20.21 -7.17 -4.73
CA PRO A 128 20.76 -6.29 -3.67
C PRO A 128 19.75 -5.27 -3.13
N ALA A 129 18.86 -4.74 -3.97
CA ALA A 129 17.82 -3.81 -3.54
C ALA A 129 16.87 -4.42 -2.49
N MET A 130 16.51 -5.70 -2.68
CA MET A 130 15.63 -6.41 -1.75
C MET A 130 16.37 -6.74 -0.45
N ASP A 131 17.64 -7.16 -0.53
CA ASP A 131 18.48 -7.42 0.64
C ASP A 131 18.65 -6.17 1.49
N PHE A 132 18.93 -5.03 0.85
CA PHE A 132 18.99 -3.73 1.50
C PHE A 132 17.69 -3.39 2.22
N CYS A 133 16.53 -3.59 1.58
CA CYS A 133 15.23 -3.32 2.20
C CYS A 133 14.96 -4.22 3.41
N VAL A 134 15.34 -5.51 3.35
CA VAL A 134 15.27 -6.41 4.51
C VAL A 134 16.15 -5.90 5.66
N GLU A 135 17.36 -5.44 5.38
CA GLU A 135 18.25 -4.86 6.39
C GLU A 135 17.64 -3.59 7.03
N ARG A 136 17.07 -2.69 6.21
CA ARG A 136 16.42 -1.48 6.72
C ARG A 136 15.24 -1.82 7.62
N LEU A 137 14.41 -2.80 7.22
CA LEU A 137 13.33 -3.30 8.07
C LEU A 137 13.88 -3.89 9.37
N CYS A 138 14.92 -4.70 9.32
CA CYS A 138 15.56 -5.23 10.54
C CYS A 138 16.13 -4.14 11.46
N CYS A 139 16.46 -2.96 10.93
CA CYS A 139 16.82 -1.78 11.72
C CYS A 139 15.60 -1.00 12.25
N GLY A 140 14.37 -1.51 12.10
CA GLY A 140 13.15 -0.83 12.53
C GLY A 140 12.72 0.31 11.59
N GLU A 141 13.37 0.45 10.43
CA GLU A 141 13.04 1.51 9.49
C GLU A 141 11.75 1.23 8.71
N TRP A 142 11.35 2.19 7.91
CA TRP A 142 10.15 2.14 7.09
C TRP A 142 10.51 1.87 5.63
N VAL A 143 9.93 0.83 5.03
CA VAL A 143 10.01 0.53 3.61
C VAL A 143 8.62 0.66 2.98
N HIS A 144 8.55 1.25 1.79
CA HIS A 144 7.36 1.29 0.95
C HIS A 144 7.57 0.47 -0.32
N ILE A 145 6.54 -0.26 -0.73
CA ILE A 145 6.58 -1.07 -1.95
C ILE A 145 5.26 -0.97 -2.72
N PHE A 146 5.38 -0.89 -4.04
CA PHE A 146 4.29 -1.09 -4.99
C PHE A 146 4.39 -2.53 -5.53
N PRO A 147 3.64 -3.51 -4.98
CA PRO A 147 3.83 -4.92 -5.30
C PRO A 147 3.35 -5.31 -6.70
N GLU A 148 2.65 -4.41 -7.39
CA GLU A 148 2.30 -4.54 -8.81
C GLU A 148 3.55 -4.58 -9.71
N GLY A 149 4.67 -3.99 -9.25
CA GLY A 149 5.97 -3.98 -9.93
C GLY A 149 6.02 -3.07 -11.17
N ARG A 150 4.94 -2.39 -11.48
CA ARG A 150 4.84 -1.38 -12.57
C ARG A 150 3.71 -0.39 -12.29
N VAL A 151 3.73 0.75 -12.97
CA VAL A 151 2.58 1.67 -12.98
C VAL A 151 1.42 0.99 -13.71
N ASN A 152 0.30 0.83 -13.03
CA ASN A 152 -0.93 0.20 -13.52
C ASN A 152 -1.83 1.27 -14.13
N VAL A 153 -1.51 1.67 -15.35
CA VAL A 153 -2.21 2.74 -16.07
C VAL A 153 -3.68 2.40 -16.31
N ASP A 154 -3.95 1.15 -16.64
CA ASP A 154 -5.29 0.65 -17.00
C ASP A 154 -6.11 0.27 -15.76
N LYS A 155 -5.52 0.34 -14.56
CA LYS A 155 -6.14 -0.01 -13.26
C LYS A 155 -6.72 -1.43 -13.22
N GLU A 156 -6.09 -2.32 -13.96
CA GLU A 156 -6.48 -3.71 -14.03
C GLU A 156 -6.09 -4.49 -12.76
N HIS A 157 -6.64 -5.68 -12.62
CA HIS A 157 -6.19 -6.60 -11.57
C HIS A 157 -4.84 -7.21 -11.96
N ILE A 158 -3.77 -6.81 -11.26
CA ILE A 158 -2.43 -7.34 -11.46
C ILE A 158 -2.06 -8.25 -10.27
N ARG A 159 -1.56 -9.45 -10.57
CA ARG A 159 -0.98 -10.32 -9.55
C ARG A 159 0.26 -9.66 -8.94
N PHE A 160 0.34 -9.66 -7.61
CA PHE A 160 1.46 -9.06 -6.91
C PHE A 160 2.75 -9.88 -7.10
N LYS A 161 3.85 -9.16 -7.26
CA LYS A 161 5.19 -9.74 -7.28
C LYS A 161 5.60 -10.19 -5.89
N TRP A 162 6.24 -11.34 -5.79
CA TRP A 162 6.60 -11.98 -4.51
C TRP A 162 7.65 -11.22 -3.69
N GLY A 163 8.17 -10.12 -4.19
CA GLY A 163 9.07 -9.26 -3.43
C GLY A 163 8.49 -8.80 -2.09
N VAL A 164 7.19 -8.47 -2.04
CA VAL A 164 6.54 -8.09 -0.79
C VAL A 164 6.51 -9.24 0.22
N GLY A 165 6.25 -10.47 -0.25
CA GLY A 165 6.29 -11.68 0.58
C GLY A 165 7.69 -11.94 1.12
N ARG A 166 8.74 -11.76 0.29
CA ARG A 166 10.13 -11.88 0.71
C ARG A 166 10.48 -10.87 1.81
N LEU A 167 10.12 -9.60 1.66
CA LEU A 167 10.40 -8.59 2.68
C LEU A 167 9.83 -8.99 4.05
N VAL A 168 8.60 -9.51 4.08
CA VAL A 168 7.98 -9.97 5.32
C VAL A 168 8.66 -11.22 5.85
N GLN A 169 8.85 -12.23 5.01
CA GLN A 169 9.43 -13.53 5.39
C GLN A 169 10.83 -13.36 5.98
N ASP A 170 11.74 -12.69 5.26
CA ASP A 170 13.14 -12.58 5.65
C ASP A 170 13.31 -11.70 6.91
N THR A 171 12.49 -10.66 7.05
CA THR A 171 12.49 -9.82 8.24
C THR A 171 11.95 -10.57 9.45
N ALA A 172 10.88 -11.35 9.28
CA ALA A 172 10.29 -12.18 10.33
C ALA A 172 11.26 -13.32 10.75
N ALA A 173 11.95 -13.95 9.80
CA ALA A 173 12.95 -14.97 10.08
C ALA A 173 14.13 -14.44 10.94
N ARG A 174 14.41 -13.13 10.86
CA ARG A 174 15.38 -12.44 11.73
C ARG A 174 14.78 -11.95 13.06
N GLY A 175 13.59 -12.45 13.42
CA GLY A 175 12.90 -12.14 14.68
C GLY A 175 12.18 -10.78 14.71
N ARG A 176 11.97 -10.13 13.56
CA ARG A 176 11.37 -8.78 13.47
C ARG A 176 10.26 -8.74 12.41
N ALA A 177 9.14 -9.39 12.67
CA ALA A 177 7.99 -9.32 11.76
C ALA A 177 7.54 -7.86 11.56
N PRO A 178 7.46 -7.34 10.32
CA PRO A 178 7.09 -5.97 10.08
C PRO A 178 5.59 -5.74 10.30
N LEU A 179 5.26 -4.54 10.78
CA LEU A 179 3.91 -4.01 10.72
C LEU A 179 3.60 -3.69 9.26
N VAL A 180 2.68 -4.44 8.65
CA VAL A 180 2.31 -4.25 7.23
C VAL A 180 1.05 -3.41 7.16
N LEU A 181 1.14 -2.21 6.57
CA LEU A 181 0.05 -1.25 6.46
C LEU A 181 -0.38 -1.09 5.00
N PRO A 182 -1.59 -1.52 4.63
CA PRO A 182 -2.08 -1.33 3.28
C PRO A 182 -2.64 0.08 3.10
N VAL A 183 -2.39 0.67 1.94
CA VAL A 183 -2.85 1.99 1.54
C VAL A 183 -3.42 1.91 0.13
N TRP A 184 -4.65 2.40 -0.06
CA TRP A 184 -5.25 2.54 -1.39
C TRP A 184 -5.40 4.02 -1.74
N HIS A 185 -5.01 4.40 -2.94
CA HIS A 185 -5.16 5.78 -3.39
C HIS A 185 -5.79 5.86 -4.79
N GLU A 186 -6.44 7.01 -5.05
CA GLU A 186 -6.99 7.36 -6.35
C GLU A 186 -6.72 8.82 -6.69
N GLY A 187 -6.53 9.09 -7.97
CA GLY A 187 -6.42 10.43 -8.51
C GLY A 187 -5.01 10.96 -8.74
N MET A 188 -3.95 10.23 -8.35
CA MET A 188 -2.56 10.64 -8.59
C MET A 188 -2.24 10.70 -10.10
N ASP A 189 -2.82 9.81 -10.89
CA ASP A 189 -2.77 9.81 -12.35
C ASP A 189 -3.35 11.07 -12.99
N ARG A 190 -4.25 11.78 -12.30
CA ARG A 190 -4.78 13.08 -12.72
C ARG A 190 -3.85 14.22 -12.36
N VAL A 191 -3.07 14.09 -11.28
CA VAL A 191 -2.08 15.09 -10.86
C VAL A 191 -0.85 15.03 -11.75
N LEU A 192 -0.32 13.84 -12.01
CA LEU A 192 0.71 13.62 -13.01
C LEU A 192 0.26 12.51 -13.97
N PRO A 193 -0.29 12.86 -15.14
CA PRO A 193 -0.66 11.89 -16.17
C PRO A 193 0.54 11.07 -16.61
N ASN A 194 0.29 9.81 -16.93
CA ASN A 194 1.31 8.87 -17.43
C ASN A 194 1.61 9.06 -18.94
N GLU A 195 1.28 10.22 -19.49
CA GLU A 195 1.45 10.59 -20.90
C GLU A 195 2.22 11.90 -21.02
N GLU A 196 3.00 12.05 -22.08
CA GLU A 196 3.68 13.30 -22.39
C GLU A 196 2.69 14.41 -22.82
N PRO A 197 2.96 15.68 -22.48
CA PRO A 197 4.05 16.14 -21.63
C PRO A 197 3.77 15.89 -20.13
N TYR A 198 4.74 15.34 -19.40
CA TYR A 198 4.64 15.08 -17.97
C TYR A 198 4.56 16.38 -17.17
N ARG A 199 3.37 16.92 -16.99
CA ARG A 199 3.12 18.17 -16.28
C ARG A 199 2.22 17.96 -15.08
N LEU A 200 2.63 18.48 -13.94
CA LEU A 200 1.81 18.48 -12.75
C LEU A 200 0.55 19.34 -12.97
N ARG A 201 -0.60 18.78 -12.67
CA ARG A 201 -1.90 19.44 -12.74
C ARG A 201 -2.42 19.69 -11.32
N ALA A 202 -2.93 20.88 -11.09
CA ALA A 202 -3.56 21.29 -9.84
C ALA A 202 -5.09 21.10 -9.87
N ARG A 203 -5.72 21.32 -8.72
CA ARG A 203 -7.20 21.29 -8.53
C ARG A 203 -7.83 19.92 -8.78
N ASN A 204 -7.06 18.85 -8.63
CA ASN A 204 -7.57 17.49 -8.69
C ASN A 204 -8.11 17.05 -7.32
N GLN A 205 -9.05 16.12 -7.35
CA GLN A 205 -9.52 15.42 -6.16
C GLN A 205 -8.69 14.14 -5.98
N LEU A 206 -8.03 14.04 -4.82
CA LEU A 206 -7.25 12.88 -4.41
C LEU A 206 -7.97 12.17 -3.26
N TYR A 207 -7.90 10.86 -3.27
CA TYR A 207 -8.40 10.03 -2.18
C TYR A 207 -7.28 9.11 -1.70
N LEU A 208 -7.12 9.05 -0.40
CA LEU A 208 -6.19 8.15 0.27
C LEU A 208 -6.95 7.37 1.34
N CYS A 209 -7.01 6.06 1.22
CA CYS A 209 -7.65 5.19 2.18
C CYS A 209 -6.58 4.32 2.85
N VAL A 210 -6.40 4.50 4.16
CA VAL A 210 -5.44 3.73 4.94
C VAL A 210 -6.18 2.59 5.62
N GLY A 211 -5.69 1.35 5.42
CA GLY A 211 -6.24 0.17 6.10
C GLY A 211 -5.72 0.03 7.53
N GLU A 212 -6.24 -0.96 8.24
CA GLU A 212 -5.62 -1.39 9.48
C GLU A 212 -4.42 -2.31 9.20
N PRO A 213 -3.45 -2.40 10.11
CA PRO A 213 -2.31 -3.30 9.95
C PRO A 213 -2.73 -4.75 9.70
N ILE A 214 -2.17 -5.35 8.67
CA ILE A 214 -2.45 -6.74 8.29
C ILE A 214 -1.87 -7.69 9.34
N GLN A 215 -2.71 -8.55 9.88
CA GLN A 215 -2.29 -9.56 10.86
C GLN A 215 -1.64 -10.75 10.14
N LEU A 216 -0.30 -10.77 10.09
CA LEU A 216 0.47 -11.83 9.42
C LEU A 216 1.06 -12.85 10.40
N LEU A 217 1.17 -12.54 11.68
CA LEU A 217 1.76 -13.46 12.68
C LEU A 217 1.07 -14.84 12.70
N PRO A 218 -0.27 -14.94 12.73
CA PRO A 218 -0.92 -16.26 12.71
C PRO A 218 -0.63 -17.08 11.46
N LEU A 219 -0.45 -16.39 10.30
CA LEU A 219 -0.07 -17.04 9.06
C LEU A 219 1.38 -17.54 9.12
N LEU A 220 2.31 -16.69 9.56
CA LEU A 220 3.72 -17.02 9.71
C LEU A 220 3.93 -18.22 10.66
N ASP A 221 3.26 -18.23 11.81
CA ASP A 221 3.34 -19.34 12.77
C ASP A 221 2.81 -20.63 12.16
N ARG A 222 1.68 -20.58 11.46
CA ARG A 222 1.11 -21.74 10.76
C ARG A 222 2.09 -22.30 9.72
N LEU A 223 2.66 -21.45 8.87
CA LEU A 223 3.60 -21.84 7.82
C LEU A 223 4.86 -22.47 8.40
N LYS A 224 5.38 -21.90 9.49
CA LYS A 224 6.52 -22.45 10.23
C LYS A 224 6.21 -23.83 10.79
N ASN A 225 5.04 -24.02 11.42
CA ASN A 225 4.63 -25.29 11.99
C ASN A 225 4.39 -26.40 10.94
N MET A 226 4.02 -26.01 9.71
CA MET A 226 3.86 -26.91 8.57
C MET A 226 5.16 -27.19 7.84
N ASN A 227 6.28 -26.58 8.23
CA ASN A 227 7.55 -26.61 7.50
C ASN A 227 7.38 -26.25 6.01
N ALA A 228 6.55 -25.24 5.72
CA ALA A 228 6.33 -24.77 4.37
C ALA A 228 7.65 -24.30 3.73
N SER A 229 7.80 -24.52 2.42
CA SER A 229 8.98 -24.05 1.69
C SER A 229 9.07 -22.51 1.71
N GLU A 230 10.26 -21.97 1.47
CA GLU A 230 10.43 -20.52 1.39
C GLU A 230 9.57 -19.91 0.26
N GLU A 231 9.47 -20.60 -0.85
CA GLU A 231 8.68 -20.19 -2.01
C GLU A 231 7.19 -20.16 -1.67
N GLU A 232 6.67 -21.22 -1.09
CA GLU A 232 5.29 -21.30 -0.65
C GLU A 232 4.97 -20.24 0.41
N THR A 233 5.90 -20.01 1.34
CA THR A 233 5.77 -18.99 2.38
C THR A 233 5.66 -17.61 1.74
N ARG A 234 6.54 -17.24 0.79
CA ARG A 234 6.48 -15.97 0.06
C ARG A 234 5.18 -15.82 -0.70
N ARG A 235 4.76 -16.86 -1.40
CA ARG A 235 3.51 -16.87 -2.16
C ARG A 235 2.31 -16.58 -1.27
N LEU A 236 2.15 -17.33 -0.19
CA LEU A 236 0.98 -17.21 0.71
C LEU A 236 0.95 -15.87 1.45
N ILE A 237 2.10 -15.33 1.84
CA ILE A 237 2.20 -13.98 2.42
C ILE A 237 1.77 -12.94 1.39
N THR A 238 2.26 -13.06 0.13
CA THR A 238 1.91 -12.13 -0.94
C THR A 238 0.43 -12.15 -1.25
N GLU A 239 -0.17 -13.33 -1.37
CA GLU A 239 -1.60 -13.51 -1.60
C GLU A 239 -2.43 -12.89 -0.47
N ARG A 240 -2.04 -13.13 0.80
CA ARG A 240 -2.71 -12.50 1.95
C ARG A 240 -2.67 -10.97 1.88
N ILE A 241 -1.52 -10.38 1.52
CA ILE A 241 -1.38 -8.93 1.37
C ILE A 241 -2.22 -8.42 0.21
N GLN A 242 -2.23 -9.12 -0.92
CA GLN A 242 -3.06 -8.79 -2.08
C GLN A 242 -4.53 -8.78 -1.73
N ASP A 243 -5.03 -9.83 -1.07
CA ASP A 243 -6.43 -9.92 -0.64
C ASP A 243 -6.84 -8.76 0.24
N GLU A 244 -5.99 -8.37 1.20
CA GLU A 244 -6.30 -7.26 2.10
C GLU A 244 -6.28 -5.92 1.37
N LEU A 245 -5.35 -5.73 0.40
CA LEU A 245 -5.34 -4.49 -0.40
C LEU A 245 -6.55 -4.43 -1.34
N MET A 246 -7.00 -5.56 -1.89
CA MET A 246 -8.22 -5.59 -2.72
C MET A 246 -9.48 -5.32 -1.88
N ARG A 247 -9.58 -5.85 -0.67
CA ARG A 247 -10.67 -5.48 0.27
C ARG A 247 -10.65 -4.00 0.62
N LEU A 248 -9.45 -3.42 0.78
CA LEU A 248 -9.30 -1.99 1.01
C LEU A 248 -9.74 -1.16 -0.21
N ARG A 249 -9.42 -1.61 -1.43
CA ARG A 249 -9.91 -1.03 -2.69
C ARG A 249 -11.43 -0.92 -2.70
N GLU A 250 -12.13 -2.03 -2.42
CA GLU A 250 -13.60 -2.05 -2.41
C GLU A 250 -14.18 -1.04 -1.40
N ARG A 251 -13.60 -1.01 -0.20
CA ARG A 251 -14.00 -0.01 0.82
C ARG A 251 -13.72 1.42 0.36
N ALA A 252 -12.55 1.68 -0.22
CA ALA A 252 -12.17 3.00 -0.72
C ALA A 252 -13.15 3.48 -1.80
N HIS A 253 -13.50 2.63 -2.76
CA HIS A 253 -14.48 2.95 -3.80
C HIS A 253 -15.87 3.22 -3.20
N GLY A 254 -16.29 2.47 -2.18
CA GLY A 254 -17.53 2.72 -1.45
C GLY A 254 -17.55 4.09 -0.76
N LEU A 255 -16.46 4.45 -0.08
CA LEU A 255 -16.29 5.74 0.58
C LEU A 255 -16.30 6.90 -0.43
N MET A 256 -15.59 6.75 -1.55
CA MET A 256 -15.55 7.77 -2.60
C MET A 256 -16.91 8.00 -3.24
N ARG A 257 -17.69 6.96 -3.54
CA ARG A 257 -19.05 7.09 -4.07
C ARG A 257 -19.95 7.86 -3.12
N ARG A 258 -19.92 7.54 -1.82
CA ARG A 258 -20.68 8.28 -0.80
C ARG A 258 -20.29 9.76 -0.74
N ALA A 259 -18.99 10.04 -0.80
CA ALA A 259 -18.47 11.42 -0.81
C ALA A 259 -18.91 12.22 -2.06
N CYS A 260 -19.16 11.54 -3.19
CA CYS A 260 -19.67 12.16 -4.42
C CYS A 260 -21.21 12.22 -4.50
N GLY A 261 -21.93 11.78 -3.46
CA GLY A 261 -23.40 11.81 -3.43
C GLY A 261 -24.08 10.78 -4.33
N ALA A 262 -23.36 9.74 -4.78
CA ALA A 262 -23.95 8.67 -5.59
C ALA A 262 -24.82 7.74 -4.72
N PRO A 263 -26.06 7.39 -5.15
CA PRO A 263 -26.91 6.47 -4.41
C PRO A 263 -26.27 5.07 -4.30
N ALA A 264 -26.57 4.37 -3.19
CA ALA A 264 -26.00 3.06 -2.87
C ALA A 264 -26.27 1.96 -3.92
N ASP A 265 -27.33 2.11 -4.69
CA ASP A 265 -27.78 1.10 -5.68
C ASP A 265 -27.03 1.10 -7.01
N SER A 266 -26.09 2.01 -7.25
CA SER A 266 -25.27 2.00 -8.48
C SER A 266 -24.19 0.90 -8.50
N LEU A 267 -24.21 0.01 -7.52
CA LEU A 267 -23.20 -1.03 -7.28
C LEU A 267 -23.23 -2.21 -8.28
N LEU A 268 -24.29 -2.34 -9.09
CA LEU A 268 -24.50 -3.53 -9.94
C LEU A 268 -24.19 -3.33 -11.43
N ASN A 269 -23.89 -2.11 -11.89
CA ASN A 269 -23.84 -1.80 -13.33
C ASN A 269 -22.57 -1.15 -13.86
N ASP A 270 -21.42 -1.24 -13.18
CA ASP A 270 -20.17 -0.76 -13.77
C ASP A 270 -19.44 -1.87 -14.57
N ARG A 271 -20.16 -2.42 -15.54
CA ARG A 271 -19.60 -2.99 -16.77
C ARG A 271 -19.80 -1.95 -17.87
N SER A 272 -18.94 -0.95 -17.92
CA SER A 272 -18.89 -0.06 -19.08
C SER A 272 -18.43 -0.86 -20.29
N PRO A 273 -19.22 -0.96 -21.37
CA PRO A 273 -18.73 -1.50 -22.63
C PRO A 273 -17.76 -0.49 -23.25
N GLY A 274 -16.63 -1.00 -23.72
CA GLY A 274 -15.49 -0.30 -24.22
C GLY A 274 -15.79 0.91 -25.11
N ALA A 275 -15.20 2.02 -24.75
CA ALA A 275 -14.91 3.10 -25.67
C ALA A 275 -13.71 2.68 -26.56
N PRO A 276 -13.74 2.90 -27.88
CA PRO A 276 -12.60 2.60 -28.72
C PRO A 276 -11.41 3.52 -28.35
N PRO A 277 -10.19 3.00 -28.38
CA PRO A 277 -9.01 3.80 -28.04
C PRO A 277 -8.80 4.91 -29.07
N PRO A 278 -8.39 6.12 -28.66
CA PRO A 278 -7.98 7.16 -29.58
C PRO A 278 -6.71 6.72 -30.30
N VAL A 279 -6.72 6.83 -31.62
CA VAL A 279 -5.56 6.57 -32.48
C VAL A 279 -4.53 7.67 -32.20
N ALA A 280 -3.45 7.34 -31.48
CA ALA A 280 -2.34 8.23 -31.25
C ALA A 280 -1.09 7.74 -31.99
N ASN A 281 -0.70 8.46 -33.04
CA ASN A 281 0.65 8.42 -33.60
C ASN A 281 1.59 9.18 -32.67
N GLY A 282 2.22 8.47 -31.75
CA GLY A 282 3.28 8.99 -30.88
C GLY A 282 4.07 7.81 -30.33
N LYS A 283 5.40 7.89 -30.36
CA LYS A 283 6.28 6.87 -29.82
C LYS A 283 5.98 6.68 -28.33
N ARG A 284 5.19 5.67 -28.00
CA ARG A 284 5.01 5.19 -26.62
C ARG A 284 6.37 4.69 -26.13
N GLN A 285 6.95 5.35 -25.13
CA GLN A 285 7.87 4.63 -24.27
C GLN A 285 7.06 3.52 -23.62
N SER A 286 7.37 2.29 -23.98
CA SER A 286 6.62 1.12 -23.53
C SER A 286 6.87 0.90 -22.05
N TRP A 287 5.93 1.30 -21.22
CA TRP A 287 5.82 0.89 -19.81
C TRP A 287 5.33 -0.58 -19.70
N GLY A 288 5.30 -1.28 -20.81
CA GLY A 288 4.95 -2.69 -20.89
C GLY A 288 6.01 -3.62 -20.30
N PRO A 289 5.66 -4.89 -20.05
CA PRO A 289 6.61 -5.88 -19.54
C PRO A 289 7.83 -5.96 -20.47
N SER A 290 9.01 -5.95 -19.86
CA SER A 290 10.27 -6.20 -20.59
C SER A 290 10.18 -7.59 -21.23
N PRO A 291 10.93 -7.87 -22.32
CA PRO A 291 10.99 -9.20 -22.87
C PRO A 291 11.32 -10.30 -21.86
N ALA A 292 12.12 -9.97 -20.82
CA ALA A 292 12.43 -10.86 -19.70
C ALA A 292 11.23 -11.19 -18.79
N ASP A 293 10.23 -10.32 -18.69
CA ASP A 293 9.03 -10.57 -17.89
C ASP A 293 8.13 -11.64 -18.51
N ARG A 294 8.21 -11.85 -19.84
CA ARG A 294 7.40 -12.84 -20.57
C ARG A 294 7.89 -14.26 -20.39
N ASP A 295 9.18 -14.45 -20.14
CA ASP A 295 9.74 -15.80 -19.96
C ASP A 295 9.60 -16.28 -18.52
N GLN A 296 9.49 -15.38 -17.54
CA GLN A 296 9.22 -15.74 -16.13
C GLN A 296 7.73 -16.04 -15.83
N GLU A 297 6.79 -15.68 -16.72
CA GLU A 297 5.40 -16.11 -16.59
C GLU A 297 5.20 -17.61 -16.96
N LYS A 298 6.21 -18.26 -17.55
CA LYS A 298 6.16 -19.68 -17.94
C LYS A 298 6.77 -20.64 -16.92
N GLU A 299 7.48 -20.13 -15.91
CA GLU A 299 8.15 -20.95 -14.88
C GLU A 299 7.54 -20.81 -13.47
N LEU A 300 6.36 -20.21 -13.36
CA LEU A 300 5.65 -20.08 -12.07
C LEU A 300 4.16 -20.41 -12.26
#